data_172a99d6891e948f7a171a488ed7664e
#
_entry.id   172a99d6891e948f7a171a488ed7664e
#
_cell.length_a   1.000
_cell.length_b   1.000
_cell.length_c   1.000
_cell.angle_alpha   90.00
_cell.angle_beta   90.00
_cell.angle_gamma   90.00
#
_symmetry.space_group_name_H-M   'P 1'
#
loop_
_entity.id
_entity.type
_entity.pdbx_description
1 polymer ?
#
loop_
_entity_poly.entity_id
_entity_poly.type
_entity_poly.pdbx_seq_one_letter_code
_entity_poly.pdbx_strand_id
1 'polypeptide(L)'
;MRVAYLGPPGTYSEEALRASAPPGIEEVPHATIHDAVMAVQEGSVERAVVPIENALEGAVAVTLDTLALEAADVHIVAEVVHPIHHCVVAADELELSEVERVVSHPQATAQCARFLRERLPD
;
A
#
# COMPACT_ATOMS: atom_id res chain seq x y z
N MET A 1 14.58 3.65 15.70
CA MET A 1 14.67 3.15 14.32
C MET A 1 13.60 3.84 13.50
N ARG A 2 14.01 4.47 12.40
CA ARG A 2 13.11 5.14 11.44
C ARG A 2 12.81 4.19 10.30
N VAL A 3 11.54 4.05 9.94
CA VAL A 3 11.11 3.14 8.88
C VAL A 3 10.23 3.89 7.88
N ALA A 4 10.71 3.96 6.64
CA ALA A 4 9.95 4.54 5.53
C ALA A 4 8.82 3.62 5.08
N TYR A 5 7.76 4.20 4.53
CA TYR A 5 6.68 3.44 3.89
C TYR A 5 6.00 4.27 2.79
N LEU A 6 5.30 3.60 1.88
CA LEU A 6 4.47 4.28 0.89
C LEU A 6 3.26 4.90 1.58
N GLY A 7 3.29 6.23 1.72
CA GLY A 7 2.20 7.03 2.26
C GLY A 7 1.06 7.28 1.27
N PRO A 8 0.13 8.13 1.65
CA PRO A 8 0.05 8.87 2.92
C PRO A 8 -0.30 7.96 4.11
N PRO A 9 -0.36 8.50 5.34
CA PRO A 9 -0.96 7.79 6.48
C PRO A 9 -2.36 7.28 6.17
N GLY A 10 -2.74 6.11 6.71
CA GLY A 10 -4.00 5.42 6.42
C GLY A 10 -3.95 4.46 5.23
N THR A 11 -2.77 4.14 4.70
CA THR A 11 -2.59 3.18 3.60
C THR A 11 -2.36 1.75 4.11
N TYR A 12 -2.59 0.76 3.26
CA TYR A 12 -2.23 -0.64 3.54
C TYR A 12 -0.74 -0.85 3.79
N SER A 13 0.12 -0.01 3.21
CA SER A 13 1.56 -0.04 3.50
C SER A 13 1.85 0.35 4.95
N GLU A 14 1.15 1.33 5.50
CA GLU A 14 1.24 1.68 6.93
C GLU A 14 0.72 0.54 7.82
N GLU A 15 -0.41 -0.08 7.47
CA GLU A 15 -0.93 -1.24 8.20
C GLU A 15 0.05 -2.40 8.19
N ALA A 16 0.65 -2.71 7.04
CA ALA A 16 1.68 -3.74 6.92
C ALA A 16 2.91 -3.42 7.76
N LEU A 17 3.35 -2.16 7.77
CA LEU A 17 4.44 -1.69 8.62
C LEU A 17 4.12 -1.92 10.10
N ARG A 18 2.95 -1.47 10.57
CA ARG A 18 2.53 -1.59 11.98
C ARG A 18 2.35 -3.04 12.42
N ALA A 19 1.90 -3.90 11.51
CA ALA A 19 1.73 -5.32 11.79
C ALA A 19 3.06 -6.09 11.90
N SER A 20 4.13 -5.60 11.26
CA SER A 20 5.41 -6.30 11.15
C SER A 20 6.55 -5.69 11.94
N ALA A 21 6.45 -4.41 12.29
CA ALA A 21 7.54 -3.70 12.95
C ALA A 21 7.54 -3.88 14.49
N PRO A 22 8.72 -3.83 15.13
CA PRO A 22 8.79 -3.79 16.57
C PRO A 22 8.21 -2.49 17.13
N PRO A 23 7.78 -2.46 18.40
CA PRO A 23 7.28 -1.24 19.02
C PRO A 23 8.34 -0.15 19.10
N GLY A 24 7.91 1.10 19.05
CA GLY A 24 8.78 2.28 19.25
C GLY A 24 9.55 2.71 18.00
N ILE A 25 9.11 2.32 16.80
CA ILE A 25 9.65 2.87 15.55
C ILE A 25 9.10 4.27 15.29
N GLU A 26 9.85 5.05 14.52
CA GLU A 26 9.41 6.30 13.91
C GLU A 26 8.97 6.00 12.47
N GLU A 27 7.69 6.15 12.19
CA GLU A 27 7.08 5.93 10.87
C GLU A 27 7.29 7.15 9.97
N VAL A 28 7.88 6.95 8.78
CA VAL A 28 8.21 8.04 7.85
C VAL A 28 7.48 7.83 6.52
N PRO A 29 6.35 8.53 6.28
CA PRO A 29 5.63 8.41 5.02
C PRO A 29 6.37 9.07 3.86
N HIS A 30 6.43 8.40 2.71
CA HIS A 30 6.95 8.91 1.45
C HIS A 30 5.85 8.94 0.38
N ALA A 31 5.94 9.90 -0.53
CA ALA A 31 4.94 10.07 -1.59
C ALA A 31 5.00 8.95 -2.65
N THR A 32 6.19 8.37 -2.85
CA THR A 32 6.40 7.32 -3.84
C THR A 32 7.16 6.13 -3.25
N ILE A 33 7.02 4.96 -3.89
CA ILE A 33 7.82 3.77 -3.57
C ILE A 33 9.31 4.04 -3.78
N HIS A 34 9.65 4.71 -4.87
CA HIS A 34 11.02 5.08 -5.20
C HIS A 34 11.65 5.90 -4.06
N ASP A 35 10.97 6.96 -3.59
CA ASP A 35 11.49 7.81 -2.51
C ASP A 35 11.68 7.02 -1.20
N ALA A 36 10.76 6.10 -0.90
CA ALA A 36 10.87 5.26 0.30
C ALA A 36 12.10 4.32 0.24
N VAL A 37 12.39 3.74 -0.91
CA VAL A 37 13.57 2.88 -1.11
C VAL A 37 14.85 3.72 -1.09
N MET A 38 14.87 4.85 -1.79
CA MET A 38 16.03 5.73 -1.86
C MET A 38 16.36 6.36 -0.51
N ALA A 39 15.38 6.59 0.36
CA ALA A 39 15.62 7.04 1.72
C ALA A 39 16.47 6.05 2.54
N VAL A 40 16.37 4.75 2.26
CA VAL A 40 17.26 3.72 2.83
C VAL A 40 18.65 3.79 2.18
N GLN A 41 18.71 3.88 0.85
CA GLN A 41 19.97 4.00 0.10
C GLN A 41 20.81 5.20 0.57
N GLU A 42 20.15 6.32 0.85
CA GLU A 42 20.78 7.56 1.32
C GLU A 42 21.08 7.57 2.83
N GLY A 43 20.62 6.57 3.56
CA GLY A 43 20.81 6.46 4.99
C GLY A 43 19.99 7.43 5.84
N SER A 44 18.94 8.02 5.28
CA SER A 44 18.00 8.90 6.02
C SER A 44 17.01 8.12 6.88
N VAL A 45 16.78 6.86 6.57
CA VAL A 45 16.05 5.88 7.38
C VAL A 45 16.79 4.53 7.39
N GLU A 46 16.53 3.69 8.37
CA GLU A 46 17.21 2.40 8.49
C GLU A 46 16.52 1.29 7.69
N ARG A 47 15.21 1.41 7.44
CA ARG A 47 14.41 0.43 6.72
C ARG A 47 13.29 1.08 5.94
N ALA A 48 12.73 0.33 4.98
CA ALA A 48 11.48 0.69 4.30
C ALA A 48 10.55 -0.51 4.16
N VAL A 49 9.25 -0.26 4.20
CA VAL A 49 8.20 -1.21 3.83
C VAL A 49 7.53 -0.70 2.56
N VAL A 50 7.67 -1.46 1.49
CA VAL A 50 7.14 -1.11 0.16
C VAL A 50 6.46 -2.33 -0.47
N PRO A 51 5.41 -2.14 -1.27
CA PRO A 51 4.77 -3.24 -1.97
C PRO A 51 5.71 -3.80 -3.04
N ILE A 52 5.81 -5.12 -3.13
CA ILE A 52 6.61 -5.82 -4.14
C ILE A 52 5.76 -6.67 -5.08
N GLU A 53 4.64 -7.17 -4.59
CA GLU A 53 3.71 -7.98 -5.37
C GLU A 53 2.28 -7.77 -4.88
N ASN A 54 1.35 -7.75 -5.83
CA ASN A 54 -0.09 -7.76 -5.59
C ASN A 54 -0.66 -9.05 -6.19
N ALA A 55 -1.48 -9.78 -5.45
CA ALA A 55 -2.03 -11.07 -5.85
C ALA A 55 -2.83 -11.04 -7.17
N LEU A 56 -3.44 -9.91 -7.53
CA LEU A 56 -4.25 -9.75 -8.75
C LEU A 56 -3.46 -9.19 -9.92
N GLU A 57 -2.49 -8.32 -9.67
CA GLU A 57 -1.75 -7.59 -10.72
C GLU A 57 -0.31 -8.07 -10.88
N GLY A 58 0.19 -8.90 -9.97
CA GLY A 58 1.55 -9.42 -9.99
C GLY A 58 2.58 -8.44 -9.46
N ALA A 59 3.78 -8.46 -10.03
CA ALA A 59 4.92 -7.71 -9.56
C ALA A 59 4.75 -6.19 -9.65
N VAL A 60 5.23 -5.47 -8.64
CA VAL A 60 5.30 -4.00 -8.62
C VAL A 60 6.61 -3.57 -9.26
N ALA A 61 6.55 -3.21 -10.55
CA ALA A 61 7.73 -2.93 -11.36
C ALA A 61 8.64 -1.84 -10.76
N VAL A 62 8.06 -0.75 -10.24
CA VAL A 62 8.84 0.35 -9.67
C VAL A 62 9.71 -0.11 -8.49
N THR A 63 9.23 -1.02 -7.65
CA THR A 63 10.02 -1.56 -6.54
C THR A 63 11.20 -2.38 -7.05
N LEU A 64 10.95 -3.27 -8.01
CA LEU A 64 11.98 -4.13 -8.57
C LEU A 64 13.03 -3.32 -9.35
N ASP A 65 12.60 -2.36 -10.16
CA ASP A 65 13.49 -1.51 -10.95
C ASP A 65 14.36 -0.62 -10.05
N THR A 66 13.79 0.00 -9.02
CA THR A 66 14.54 0.81 -8.07
C THR A 66 15.61 -0.01 -7.35
N LEU A 67 15.25 -1.20 -6.86
CA LEU A 67 16.21 -2.09 -6.19
C LEU A 67 17.30 -2.60 -7.14
N ALA A 68 16.96 -2.89 -8.40
CA ALA A 68 17.90 -3.45 -9.35
C ALA A 68 18.86 -2.41 -9.97
N LEU A 69 18.40 -1.17 -10.14
CA LEU A 69 19.09 -0.18 -10.94
C LEU A 69 19.67 1.00 -10.15
N GLU A 70 19.07 1.35 -9.00
CA GLU A 70 19.39 2.60 -8.31
C GLU A 70 19.81 2.40 -6.85
N ALA A 71 19.28 1.39 -6.17
CA ALA A 71 19.50 1.17 -4.74
C ALA A 71 20.44 -0.01 -4.47
N ALA A 72 21.68 0.09 -4.96
CA ALA A 72 22.67 -1.01 -4.97
C ALA A 72 23.04 -1.53 -3.57
N ASP A 73 22.94 -0.71 -2.54
CA ASP A 73 23.28 -1.08 -1.16
C ASP A 73 22.06 -1.50 -0.33
N VAL A 74 20.86 -1.44 -0.92
CA VAL A 74 19.62 -1.83 -0.24
C VAL A 74 19.34 -3.31 -0.47
N HIS A 75 19.06 -4.02 0.61
CA HIS A 75 18.77 -5.45 0.57
C HIS A 75 17.38 -5.76 1.15
N ILE A 76 16.68 -6.72 0.54
CA ILE A 76 15.44 -7.27 1.11
C ILE A 76 15.82 -8.13 2.30
N VAL A 77 15.33 -7.76 3.49
CA VAL A 77 15.65 -8.45 4.75
C VAL A 77 14.46 -9.23 5.32
N ALA A 78 13.26 -8.94 4.86
CA ALA A 78 12.04 -9.63 5.29
C ALA A 78 10.93 -9.47 4.25
N GLU A 79 9.93 -10.34 4.33
CA GLU A 79 8.69 -10.30 3.56
C GLU A 79 7.51 -10.18 4.53
N VAL A 80 6.53 -9.36 4.16
CA VAL A 80 5.26 -9.20 4.89
C VAL A 80 4.12 -9.48 3.93
N VAL A 81 3.34 -10.52 4.25
CA VAL A 81 2.08 -10.78 3.55
C VAL A 81 0.95 -10.10 4.31
N HIS A 82 0.33 -9.11 3.69
CA HIS A 82 -0.74 -8.32 4.30
C HIS A 82 -2.06 -8.52 3.53
N PRO A 83 -3.13 -9.00 4.20
CA PRO A 83 -4.42 -9.18 3.56
C PRO A 83 -5.06 -7.82 3.26
N ILE A 84 -5.55 -7.67 2.04
CA ILE A 84 -6.22 -6.44 1.58
C ILE A 84 -7.73 -6.66 1.55
N HIS A 85 -8.47 -5.87 2.33
CA HIS A 85 -9.92 -5.89 2.38
C HIS A 85 -10.48 -4.52 1.99
N HIS A 86 -11.02 -4.42 0.78
CA HIS A 86 -11.68 -3.19 0.35
C HIS A 86 -13.06 -3.07 1.00
N CYS A 87 -13.39 -1.84 1.42
CA CYS A 87 -14.66 -1.51 2.04
C CYS A 87 -15.38 -0.39 1.27
N VAL A 88 -16.70 -0.45 1.22
CA VAL A 88 -17.50 0.71 0.81
C VAL A 88 -17.66 1.62 2.03
N VAL A 89 -17.28 2.88 1.87
CA VAL A 89 -17.33 3.89 2.94
C VAL A 89 -18.24 5.03 2.51
N ALA A 90 -19.09 5.49 3.40
CA ALA A 90 -19.95 6.65 3.21
C ALA A 90 -19.84 7.62 4.40
N ALA A 91 -20.26 8.87 4.21
CA ALA A 91 -20.27 9.88 5.28
C ALA A 91 -21.33 9.59 6.34
N ASP A 92 -22.45 8.99 5.91
CA ASP A 92 -23.58 8.62 6.75
C ASP A 92 -23.81 7.12 6.70
N GLU A 93 -24.60 6.60 7.65
CA GLU A 93 -25.06 5.22 7.62
C GLU A 93 -26.05 5.02 6.49
N LEU A 94 -25.71 4.17 5.51
CA LEU A 94 -26.50 3.89 4.32
C LEU A 94 -26.63 2.39 4.11
N GLU A 95 -27.81 1.98 3.60
CA GLU A 95 -27.96 0.67 3.00
C GLU A 95 -27.26 0.64 1.63
N LEU A 96 -26.76 -0.51 1.20
CA LEU A 96 -26.13 -0.63 -0.13
C LEU A 96 -27.02 -0.21 -1.27
N SER A 97 -28.35 -0.43 -1.14
CA SER A 97 -29.37 -0.04 -2.12
C SER A 97 -29.56 1.47 -2.27
N GLU A 98 -29.06 2.25 -1.32
CA GLU A 98 -29.14 3.72 -1.34
C GLU A 98 -27.88 4.37 -1.95
N VAL A 99 -26.88 3.56 -2.29
CA VAL A 99 -25.65 4.04 -2.92
C VAL A 99 -25.88 4.32 -4.40
N GLU A 100 -25.86 5.56 -4.78
CA GLU A 100 -26.05 5.99 -6.17
C GLU A 100 -24.75 6.05 -6.97
N ARG A 101 -23.61 6.28 -6.28
CA ARG A 101 -22.31 6.41 -6.94
C ARG A 101 -21.17 5.99 -6.04
N VAL A 102 -20.25 5.19 -6.58
CA VAL A 102 -18.98 4.83 -5.95
C VAL A 102 -17.84 5.57 -6.64
N VAL A 103 -16.97 6.20 -5.86
CA VAL A 103 -15.78 6.90 -6.34
C VAL A 103 -14.55 6.25 -5.72
N SER A 104 -13.61 5.80 -6.54
CA SER A 104 -12.40 5.17 -6.07
C SER A 104 -11.31 5.23 -7.13
N HIS A 105 -10.11 4.79 -6.78
CA HIS A 105 -9.03 4.57 -7.74
C HIS A 105 -9.46 3.48 -8.75
N PRO A 106 -9.17 3.64 -10.05
CA PRO A 106 -9.57 2.67 -11.08
C PRO A 106 -9.17 1.22 -10.76
N GLN A 107 -8.01 1.02 -10.17
CA GLN A 107 -7.51 -0.28 -9.76
C GLN A 107 -8.38 -0.94 -8.68
N ALA A 108 -8.76 -0.21 -7.63
CA ALA A 108 -9.64 -0.72 -6.59
C ALA A 108 -11.04 -1.04 -7.15
N THR A 109 -11.57 -0.20 -8.03
CA THR A 109 -12.84 -0.43 -8.72
C THR A 109 -12.79 -1.70 -9.58
N ALA A 110 -11.71 -1.90 -10.33
CA ALA A 110 -11.53 -3.10 -11.15
C ALA A 110 -11.45 -4.37 -10.29
N GLN A 111 -10.73 -4.34 -9.19
CA GLN A 111 -10.63 -5.46 -8.24
C GLN A 111 -11.96 -5.80 -7.57
N CYS A 112 -12.83 -4.80 -7.37
CA CYS A 112 -14.15 -4.96 -6.76
C CYS A 112 -15.29 -5.10 -7.79
N ALA A 113 -15.01 -5.19 -9.09
CA ALA A 113 -16.01 -5.14 -10.16
C ALA A 113 -17.13 -6.18 -10.02
N ARG A 114 -16.82 -7.39 -9.54
CA ARG A 114 -17.83 -8.42 -9.29
C ARG A 114 -18.79 -8.01 -8.18
N PHE A 115 -18.25 -7.58 -7.03
CA PHE A 115 -19.06 -7.10 -5.90
C PHE A 115 -19.95 -5.92 -6.31
N LEU A 116 -19.38 -4.94 -7.02
CA LEU A 116 -20.12 -3.76 -7.47
C LEU A 116 -21.30 -4.14 -8.36
N ARG A 117 -21.11 -5.05 -9.32
CA ARG A 117 -22.20 -5.52 -10.20
C ARG A 117 -23.27 -6.35 -9.49
N GLU A 118 -22.89 -7.15 -8.51
CA GLU A 118 -23.82 -8.05 -7.82
C GLU A 118 -24.58 -7.39 -6.67
N ARG A 119 -24.00 -6.36 -6.05
CA ARG A 119 -24.51 -5.81 -4.79
C ARG A 119 -24.95 -4.35 -4.87
N LEU A 120 -24.52 -3.63 -5.87
CA LEU A 120 -24.93 -2.25 -6.12
C LEU A 120 -25.71 -2.19 -7.43
N PRO A 121 -26.91 -1.56 -7.43
CA PRO A 121 -27.69 -1.38 -8.66
C PRO A 121 -26.94 -0.46 -9.64
N ASP A 122 -27.33 -0.52 -10.92
CA ASP A 122 -26.76 0.29 -12.00
C ASP A 122 -27.02 1.79 -11.81
#